data_23267d7945ae3530deecd7e9a06f495b
#
_entry.id   23267d7945ae3530deecd7e9a06f495b
#
_cell.length_a   1.000
_cell.length_b   1.000
_cell.length_c   1.000
_cell.angle_alpha   90.00
_cell.angle_beta   90.00
_cell.angle_gamma   90.00
#
_symmetry.space_group_name_H-M   'P 1'
#
loop_
_entity.id
_entity.type
_entity.pdbx_description
1 polymer ?
#
loop_
_entity_poly.entity_id
_entity_poly.type
_entity_poly.pdbx_seq_one_letter_code
_entity_poly.pdbx_strand_id
1 'polypeptide(L)'
;MRAVVRWFCAVQFMIYGFAKVNGSQFTVLDSQLATPLEDVSAFWLVWYFFGYSGLYKGFIALVEIGGSVLLAFRRTALLGTLVLLAAIVNIVLIDVGFGVAQAGLPMAIVLMCGLLYLLIPHVRQLLAALFIDHESTRAARVATLGGVVLAGVLAFSFTYWVANFNNRLPTEIDGTWEVLGEQTENISHVFFERNRAFQVVFRDEDGALRNHHFEMDGGRIRIWQEWLSKGDLLAEGDLVGPDVIELRFTDGAQATLGRLFGPRS
;
A
#
# COMPACT_ATOMS: atom_id res chain seq x y z
N MET A 1 4.43 30.18 9.14
CA MET A 1 3.47 29.11 9.36
C MET A 1 2.85 28.57 8.06
N ARG A 2 2.22 29.39 7.18
CA ARG A 2 1.61 28.92 5.92
C ARG A 2 2.59 28.18 4.97
N ALA A 3 3.84 28.60 4.87
CA ALA A 3 4.85 27.91 4.05
C ALA A 3 5.13 26.49 4.56
N VAL A 4 5.21 26.32 5.87
CA VAL A 4 5.43 25.01 6.50
C VAL A 4 4.26 24.07 6.21
N VAL A 5 3.01 24.53 6.42
CA VAL A 5 1.82 23.71 6.12
C VAL A 5 1.74 23.35 4.64
N ARG A 6 2.05 24.29 3.75
CA ARG A 6 2.07 24.07 2.30
C ARG A 6 3.07 22.97 1.90
N TRP A 7 4.30 23.06 2.40
CA TRP A 7 5.32 22.05 2.12
C TRP A 7 4.98 20.71 2.76
N PHE A 8 4.45 20.70 3.98
CA PHE A 8 3.98 19.48 4.61
C PHE A 8 2.91 18.77 3.76
N CYS A 9 1.86 19.48 3.35
CA CYS A 9 0.83 18.92 2.47
C CYS A 9 1.42 18.46 1.14
N ALA A 10 2.27 19.26 0.48
CA ALA A 10 2.89 18.91 -0.79
C ALA A 10 3.71 17.62 -0.69
N VAL A 11 4.55 17.47 0.33
CA VAL A 11 5.36 16.27 0.53
C VAL A 11 4.48 15.05 0.80
N GLN A 12 3.47 15.17 1.65
CA GLN A 12 2.59 14.05 1.98
C GLN A 12 1.77 13.54 0.78
N PHE A 13 1.20 14.44 -0.02
CA PHE A 13 0.52 14.03 -1.24
C PHE A 13 1.47 13.46 -2.29
N MET A 14 2.70 13.96 -2.35
CA MET A 14 3.73 13.39 -3.23
C MET A 14 4.10 11.96 -2.81
N ILE A 15 4.22 11.69 -1.50
CA ILE A 15 4.40 10.34 -0.95
C ILE A 15 3.21 9.45 -1.34
N TYR A 16 1.98 9.89 -1.18
CA TYR A 16 0.78 9.12 -1.53
C TYR A 16 0.70 8.83 -3.03
N GLY A 17 1.00 9.81 -3.87
CA GLY A 17 1.05 9.62 -5.32
C GLY A 17 2.12 8.61 -5.74
N PHE A 18 3.35 8.73 -5.22
CA PHE A 18 4.42 7.77 -5.52
C PHE A 18 4.16 6.39 -4.91
N ALA A 19 3.48 6.30 -3.77
CA ALA A 19 3.06 5.01 -3.21
C ALA A 19 2.18 4.21 -4.18
N LYS A 20 1.31 4.91 -4.94
CA LYS A 20 0.49 4.29 -5.99
C LYS A 20 1.31 3.88 -7.22
N VAL A 21 2.27 4.72 -7.64
CA VAL A 21 3.17 4.42 -8.77
C VAL A 21 4.07 3.22 -8.46
N ASN A 22 4.65 3.20 -7.28
CA ASN A 22 5.61 2.16 -6.86
C ASN A 22 4.94 0.88 -6.34
N GLY A 23 3.60 0.83 -6.27
CA GLY A 23 2.86 -0.35 -5.82
C GLY A 23 2.89 -0.59 -4.31
N SER A 24 3.32 0.37 -3.48
CA SER A 24 3.25 0.24 -2.02
C SER A 24 1.84 0.52 -1.46
N GLN A 25 0.96 1.09 -2.28
CA GLN A 25 -0.46 1.27 -1.98
C GLN A 25 -1.32 0.53 -3.03
N PHE A 26 -2.46 0.00 -2.60
CA PHE A 26 -3.37 -0.81 -3.41
C PHE A 26 -2.73 -2.11 -3.92
N THR A 27 -1.78 -2.65 -3.17
CA THR A 27 -1.26 -4.00 -3.37
C THR A 27 -2.28 -4.99 -2.83
N VAL A 28 -2.63 -5.98 -3.63
CA VAL A 28 -3.56 -7.04 -3.27
C VAL A 28 -2.77 -8.30 -2.91
N LEU A 29 -3.11 -8.93 -1.79
CA LEU A 29 -2.49 -10.17 -1.32
C LEU A 29 -3.06 -11.37 -2.09
N ASP A 30 -2.25 -12.40 -2.30
CA ASP A 30 -2.69 -13.62 -2.99
C ASP A 30 -3.80 -14.35 -2.20
N SER A 31 -3.71 -14.38 -0.87
CA SER A 31 -4.74 -14.89 0.03
C SER A 31 -6.09 -14.17 -0.15
N GLN A 32 -6.05 -12.87 -0.36
CA GLN A 32 -7.25 -12.08 -0.58
C GLN A 32 -7.86 -12.30 -1.97
N LEU A 33 -7.04 -12.55 -3.00
CA LEU A 33 -7.53 -12.89 -4.34
C LEU A 33 -8.26 -14.23 -4.37
N ALA A 34 -7.94 -15.14 -3.46
CA ALA A 34 -8.62 -16.41 -3.31
C ALA A 34 -9.88 -16.35 -2.43
N THR A 35 -10.17 -15.19 -1.81
CA THR A 35 -11.35 -15.01 -0.96
C THR A 35 -12.60 -14.85 -1.84
N PRO A 36 -13.70 -15.60 -1.60
CA PRO A 36 -14.98 -15.35 -2.25
C PRO A 36 -15.44 -13.90 -2.06
N LEU A 37 -16.05 -13.30 -3.08
CA LEU A 37 -16.42 -11.88 -3.05
C LEU A 37 -17.38 -11.52 -1.90
N GLU A 38 -18.23 -12.47 -1.51
CA GLU A 38 -19.17 -12.33 -0.39
C GLU A 38 -18.48 -12.18 0.97
N ASP A 39 -17.26 -12.74 1.10
CA ASP A 39 -16.46 -12.70 2.34
C ASP A 39 -15.43 -11.56 2.32
N VAL A 40 -15.30 -10.84 1.20
CA VAL A 40 -14.34 -9.74 1.07
C VAL A 40 -14.79 -8.55 1.91
N SER A 41 -13.95 -8.10 2.85
CA SER A 41 -14.24 -6.90 3.64
C SER A 41 -14.30 -5.64 2.79
N ALA A 42 -15.05 -4.63 3.24
CA ALA A 42 -15.17 -3.34 2.56
C ALA A 42 -13.79 -2.69 2.27
N PHE A 43 -12.83 -2.83 3.19
CA PHE A 43 -11.44 -2.38 2.99
C PHE A 43 -10.79 -3.05 1.77
N TRP A 44 -10.83 -4.39 1.67
CA TRP A 44 -10.23 -5.11 0.56
C TRP A 44 -10.95 -4.88 -0.76
N LEU A 45 -12.27 -4.67 -0.71
CA LEU A 45 -13.04 -4.29 -1.90
C LEU A 45 -12.52 -3.00 -2.54
N VAL A 46 -12.22 -1.98 -1.72
CA VAL A 46 -11.60 -0.73 -2.19
C VAL A 46 -10.18 -0.97 -2.72
N TRP A 47 -9.38 -1.80 -2.01
CA TRP A 47 -8.03 -2.14 -2.45
C TRP A 47 -8.04 -2.86 -3.80
N TYR A 48 -8.98 -3.78 -4.01
CA TYR A 48 -9.18 -4.44 -5.31
C TYR A 48 -9.55 -3.46 -6.40
N PHE A 49 -10.52 -2.60 -6.13
CA PHE A 49 -10.99 -1.62 -7.10
C PHE A 49 -9.86 -0.72 -7.60
N PHE A 50 -9.11 -0.11 -6.69
CA PHE A 50 -8.00 0.76 -7.08
C PHE A 50 -6.78 0.00 -7.60
N GLY A 51 -6.54 -1.21 -7.13
CA GLY A 51 -5.43 -2.07 -7.57
C GLY A 51 -5.65 -2.69 -8.94
N TYR A 52 -6.89 -2.95 -9.32
CA TYR A 52 -7.25 -3.63 -10.56
C TYR A 52 -6.86 -2.85 -11.82
N SER A 53 -7.13 -1.56 -11.87
CA SER A 53 -6.85 -0.73 -13.04
C SER A 53 -5.59 0.11 -12.87
N GLY A 54 -4.50 -0.30 -13.52
CA GLY A 54 -3.26 0.47 -13.57
C GLY A 54 -3.43 1.88 -14.15
N LEU A 55 -4.31 2.03 -15.15
CA LEU A 55 -4.65 3.33 -15.73
C LEU A 55 -5.33 4.26 -14.70
N TYR A 56 -6.33 3.74 -13.98
CA TYR A 56 -7.05 4.53 -12.99
C TYR A 56 -6.18 4.89 -11.79
N LYS A 57 -5.40 3.94 -11.28
CA LYS A 57 -4.40 4.16 -10.24
C LYS A 57 -3.37 5.20 -10.64
N GLY A 58 -2.87 5.14 -11.89
CA GLY A 58 -1.95 6.10 -12.46
C GLY A 58 -2.54 7.51 -12.57
N PHE A 59 -3.82 7.63 -12.95
CA PHE A 59 -4.52 8.91 -12.98
C PHE A 59 -4.62 9.55 -11.59
N ILE A 60 -4.98 8.78 -10.56
CA ILE A 60 -5.04 9.29 -9.17
C ILE A 60 -3.64 9.73 -8.71
N ALA A 61 -2.62 8.93 -8.98
CA ALA A 61 -1.24 9.29 -8.67
C ALA A 61 -0.81 10.60 -9.36
N LEU A 62 -1.19 10.78 -10.62
CA LEU A 62 -0.93 12.01 -11.37
C LEU A 62 -1.61 13.23 -10.74
N VAL A 63 -2.84 13.10 -10.28
CA VAL A 63 -3.57 14.18 -9.58
C VAL A 63 -2.87 14.55 -8.28
N GLU A 64 -2.44 13.57 -7.48
CA GLU A 64 -1.75 13.81 -6.21
C GLU A 64 -0.35 14.41 -6.42
N ILE A 65 0.46 13.86 -7.31
CA ILE A 65 1.81 14.37 -7.61
C ILE A 65 1.71 15.74 -8.31
N GLY A 66 0.88 15.87 -9.32
CA GLY A 66 0.69 17.12 -10.06
C GLY A 66 0.13 18.23 -9.16
N GLY A 67 -0.87 17.92 -8.32
CA GLY A 67 -1.40 18.83 -7.32
C GLY A 67 -0.33 19.26 -6.31
N SER A 68 0.54 18.34 -5.88
CA SER A 68 1.66 18.64 -4.98
C SER A 68 2.68 19.60 -5.62
N VAL A 69 3.03 19.36 -6.87
CA VAL A 69 3.91 20.25 -7.62
C VAL A 69 3.28 21.65 -7.75
N LEU A 70 2.01 21.73 -8.13
CA LEU A 70 1.28 23.01 -8.18
C LEU A 70 1.25 23.71 -6.81
N LEU A 71 1.04 22.96 -5.74
CA LEU A 71 1.01 23.49 -4.38
C LEU A 71 2.38 24.04 -3.94
N ALA A 72 3.48 23.44 -4.36
CA ALA A 72 4.83 23.85 -4.01
C ALA A 72 5.17 25.26 -4.56
N PHE A 73 4.73 25.62 -5.77
CA PHE A 73 4.99 26.92 -6.38
C PHE A 73 3.96 27.95 -5.88
N ARG A 74 4.44 29.09 -5.36
CA ARG A 74 3.57 30.17 -4.85
C ARG A 74 2.53 30.67 -5.85
N ARG A 75 2.89 30.68 -7.14
CA ARG A 75 2.02 31.17 -8.23
C ARG A 75 0.84 30.25 -8.50
N THR A 76 1.02 28.94 -8.33
CA THR A 76 0.02 27.92 -8.61
C THR A 76 -0.54 27.25 -7.33
N ALA A 77 -0.10 27.75 -6.15
CA ALA A 77 -0.45 27.12 -4.87
C ALA A 77 -1.96 27.04 -4.65
N LEU A 78 -2.72 28.05 -5.06
CA LEU A 78 -4.17 28.04 -4.95
C LEU A 78 -4.78 26.95 -5.82
N LEU A 79 -4.33 26.82 -7.06
CA LEU A 79 -4.79 25.75 -7.96
C LEU A 79 -4.44 24.36 -7.39
N GLY A 80 -3.20 24.18 -6.91
CA GLY A 80 -2.78 22.96 -6.24
C GLY A 80 -3.64 22.64 -5.01
N THR A 81 -3.96 23.66 -4.20
CA THR A 81 -4.86 23.50 -3.04
C THR A 81 -6.23 23.00 -3.47
N LEU A 82 -6.82 23.56 -4.52
CA LEU A 82 -8.15 23.16 -5.01
C LEU A 82 -8.16 21.73 -5.56
N VAL A 83 -7.17 21.39 -6.38
CA VAL A 83 -7.02 20.04 -6.93
C VAL A 83 -6.87 19.01 -5.82
N LEU A 84 -5.97 19.26 -4.88
CA LEU A 84 -5.73 18.33 -3.76
C LEU A 84 -6.87 18.30 -2.76
N LEU A 85 -7.60 19.41 -2.59
CA LEU A 85 -8.79 19.42 -1.73
C LEU A 85 -9.91 18.55 -2.30
N ALA A 86 -10.11 18.57 -3.60
CA ALA A 86 -11.07 17.67 -4.25
C ALA A 86 -10.66 16.20 -4.08
N ALA A 87 -9.37 15.89 -4.25
CA ALA A 87 -8.84 14.55 -4.05
C ALA A 87 -8.99 14.08 -2.59
N ILE A 88 -8.63 14.90 -1.60
CA ILE A 88 -8.67 14.50 -0.19
C ILE A 88 -10.10 14.36 0.34
N VAL A 89 -11.04 15.16 -0.13
CA VAL A 89 -12.46 14.98 0.22
C VAL A 89 -12.94 13.60 -0.24
N ASN A 90 -12.59 13.20 -1.46
CA ASN A 90 -12.92 11.87 -1.97
C ASN A 90 -12.25 10.75 -1.13
N ILE A 91 -10.97 10.92 -0.77
CA ILE A 91 -10.25 9.96 0.09
C ILE A 91 -10.93 9.84 1.45
N VAL A 92 -11.27 10.95 2.11
CA VAL A 92 -11.96 10.93 3.42
C VAL A 92 -13.32 10.23 3.31
N LEU A 93 -14.08 10.46 2.24
CA LEU A 93 -15.36 9.77 2.02
C LEU A 93 -15.18 8.26 1.85
N ILE A 94 -14.16 7.83 1.13
CA ILE A 94 -13.81 6.42 0.98
C ILE A 94 -13.36 5.83 2.31
N ASP A 95 -12.47 6.50 3.04
CA ASP A 95 -11.95 6.03 4.31
C ASP A 95 -13.06 5.84 5.35
N VAL A 96 -14.03 6.77 5.38
CA VAL A 96 -15.21 6.66 6.27
C VAL A 96 -16.18 5.60 5.78
N GLY A 97 -16.49 5.59 4.48
CA GLY A 97 -17.51 4.71 3.90
C GLY A 97 -17.12 3.23 3.86
N PHE A 98 -15.82 2.95 3.74
CA PHE A 98 -15.29 1.58 3.61
C PHE A 98 -14.46 1.13 4.82
N GLY A 99 -14.49 1.88 5.92
CA GLY A 99 -13.85 1.46 7.18
C GLY A 99 -12.32 1.45 7.14
N VAL A 100 -11.68 2.28 6.29
CA VAL A 100 -10.21 2.41 6.21
C VAL A 100 -9.64 3.19 7.41
N ALA A 101 -10.42 3.27 8.50
CA ALA A 101 -10.28 4.23 9.60
C ALA A 101 -8.91 4.21 10.32
N GLN A 102 -8.25 3.06 10.44
CA GLN A 102 -7.09 2.96 11.34
C GLN A 102 -5.77 3.44 10.72
N ALA A 103 -5.58 3.33 9.40
CA ALA A 103 -4.30 3.62 8.76
C ALA A 103 -4.28 4.95 7.97
N GLY A 104 -5.40 5.36 7.37
CA GLY A 104 -5.44 6.47 6.40
C GLY A 104 -6.20 7.70 6.91
N LEU A 105 -7.37 7.51 7.52
CA LEU A 105 -8.30 8.58 7.89
C LEU A 105 -7.70 9.70 8.75
N PRO A 106 -6.91 9.43 9.82
CA PRO A 106 -6.36 10.51 10.63
C PRO A 106 -5.47 11.45 9.82
N MET A 107 -4.60 10.90 8.96
CA MET A 107 -3.73 11.71 8.12
C MET A 107 -4.51 12.43 7.03
N ALA A 108 -5.54 11.81 6.45
CA ALA A 108 -6.44 12.44 5.48
C ALA A 108 -7.14 13.65 6.07
N ILE A 109 -7.63 13.56 7.31
CA ILE A 109 -8.22 14.70 8.04
C ILE A 109 -7.20 15.81 8.27
N VAL A 110 -5.98 15.47 8.72
CA VAL A 110 -4.90 16.47 8.92
C VAL A 110 -4.58 17.20 7.61
N LEU A 111 -4.47 16.47 6.50
CA LEU A 111 -4.22 17.05 5.18
C LEU A 111 -5.38 17.93 4.71
N MET A 112 -6.61 17.48 4.89
CA MET A 112 -7.81 18.27 4.56
C MET A 112 -7.83 19.57 5.36
N CYS A 113 -7.61 19.54 6.67
CA CYS A 113 -7.50 20.71 7.51
C CYS A 113 -6.36 21.66 7.07
N GLY A 114 -5.20 21.10 6.70
CA GLY A 114 -4.08 21.84 6.16
C GLY A 114 -4.43 22.57 4.87
N LEU A 115 -5.08 21.90 3.92
CA LEU A 115 -5.52 22.51 2.66
C LEU A 115 -6.61 23.56 2.88
N LEU A 116 -7.57 23.32 3.77
CA LEU A 116 -8.57 24.32 4.16
C LEU A 116 -7.92 25.55 4.78
N TYR A 117 -6.96 25.37 5.68
CA TYR A 117 -6.17 26.47 6.25
C TYR A 117 -5.46 27.31 5.17
N LEU A 118 -4.95 26.66 4.13
CA LEU A 118 -4.33 27.34 2.99
C LEU A 118 -5.36 28.06 2.10
N LEU A 119 -6.56 27.50 1.95
CA LEU A 119 -7.64 28.01 1.10
C LEU A 119 -8.37 29.21 1.74
N ILE A 120 -8.70 29.16 3.04
CA ILE A 120 -9.55 30.18 3.72
C ILE A 120 -9.13 31.62 3.42
N PRO A 121 -7.86 32.01 3.46
CA PRO A 121 -7.46 33.39 3.18
C PRO A 121 -7.71 33.84 1.74
N HIS A 122 -7.83 32.86 0.84
CA HIS A 122 -7.99 33.10 -0.59
C HIS A 122 -9.44 33.00 -1.07
N VAL A 123 -10.40 32.69 -0.18
CA VAL A 123 -11.80 32.52 -0.57
C VAL A 123 -12.34 33.77 -1.25
N ARG A 124 -12.06 34.98 -0.72
CA ARG A 124 -12.46 36.23 -1.36
C ARG A 124 -11.74 36.48 -2.69
N GLN A 125 -10.46 36.12 -2.75
CA GLN A 125 -9.65 36.22 -3.97
C GLN A 125 -10.02 35.12 -4.96
N LEU A 126 -10.46 33.95 -4.50
CA LEU A 126 -10.96 32.88 -5.38
C LEU A 126 -12.22 33.32 -6.10
N LEU A 127 -13.13 33.96 -5.40
CA LEU A 127 -14.33 34.55 -6.00
C LEU A 127 -13.98 35.68 -6.97
N ALA A 128 -12.83 36.38 -6.75
CA ALA A 128 -12.28 37.39 -7.62
C ALA A 128 -11.25 36.89 -8.63
N ALA A 129 -10.45 35.85 -8.29
CA ALA A 129 -9.27 35.30 -9.03
C ALA A 129 -9.59 34.21 -10.04
N LEU A 130 -10.83 33.87 -10.18
CA LEU A 130 -11.24 33.44 -11.52
C LEU A 130 -10.88 34.53 -12.57
N PHE A 131 -10.29 35.69 -12.13
CA PHE A 131 -10.14 36.90 -12.92
C PHE A 131 -8.84 37.74 -12.73
N ILE A 132 -7.76 37.35 -11.93
CA ILE A 132 -6.56 38.21 -11.65
C ILE A 132 -5.18 37.50 -11.50
N ASP A 133 -4.07 38.16 -11.92
CA ASP A 133 -2.67 37.67 -12.08
C ASP A 133 -1.66 38.16 -11.00
N HIS A 134 -0.60 37.35 -10.66
CA HIS A 134 0.44 37.73 -9.64
C HIS A 134 1.89 37.30 -10.00
N GLU A 135 2.90 38.14 -9.68
CA GLU A 135 4.33 37.94 -10.03
C GLU A 135 5.24 37.43 -8.89
N SER A 136 6.28 36.61 -9.20
CA SER A 136 7.31 36.13 -8.27
C SER A 136 8.74 36.28 -8.82
N THR A 137 9.77 36.43 -7.92
CA THR A 137 11.18 36.63 -8.31
C THR A 137 11.82 35.32 -8.86
N ARG A 138 12.83 35.47 -9.77
CA ARG A 138 13.55 34.34 -10.36
C ARG A 138 14.23 33.43 -9.31
N ALA A 139 14.84 34.04 -8.28
CA ALA A 139 15.50 33.29 -7.21
C ALA A 139 14.53 32.42 -6.40
N ALA A 140 13.34 32.95 -6.08
CA ALA A 140 12.32 32.17 -5.36
C ALA A 140 11.80 31.00 -6.21
N ARG A 141 11.71 31.15 -7.52
CA ARG A 141 11.30 30.06 -8.43
C ARG A 141 12.34 28.94 -8.48
N VAL A 142 13.62 29.30 -8.58
CA VAL A 142 14.73 28.31 -8.61
C VAL A 142 14.80 27.56 -7.29
N ALA A 143 14.70 28.24 -6.15
CA ALA A 143 14.68 27.59 -4.84
C ALA A 143 13.49 26.64 -4.67
N THR A 144 12.31 27.05 -5.12
CA THR A 144 11.11 26.21 -5.09
C THR A 144 11.27 24.97 -5.99
N LEU A 145 11.81 25.14 -7.21
CA LEU A 145 12.06 24.03 -8.11
C LEU A 145 13.02 23.00 -7.50
N GLY A 146 14.13 23.47 -6.91
CA GLY A 146 15.08 22.60 -6.20
C GLY A 146 14.43 21.83 -5.05
N GLY A 147 13.59 22.52 -4.27
CA GLY A 147 12.83 21.89 -3.16
C GLY A 147 11.83 20.84 -3.65
N VAL A 148 11.13 21.10 -4.76
CA VAL A 148 10.21 20.14 -5.39
C VAL A 148 10.96 18.91 -5.88
N VAL A 149 12.06 19.10 -6.60
CA VAL A 149 12.88 17.99 -7.10
C VAL A 149 13.41 17.15 -5.94
N LEU A 150 13.97 17.78 -4.91
CA LEU A 150 14.47 17.09 -3.74
C LEU A 150 13.36 16.30 -3.02
N ALA A 151 12.22 16.93 -2.78
CA ALA A 151 11.07 16.26 -2.14
C ALA A 151 10.56 15.09 -2.99
N GLY A 152 10.51 15.25 -4.32
CA GLY A 152 10.12 14.20 -5.25
C GLY A 152 11.08 13.00 -5.22
N VAL A 153 12.39 13.27 -5.25
CA VAL A 153 13.40 12.21 -5.17
C VAL A 153 13.32 11.45 -3.83
N LEU A 154 13.20 12.16 -2.72
CA LEU A 154 13.08 11.52 -1.39
C LEU A 154 11.80 10.69 -1.28
N ALA A 155 10.66 11.23 -1.71
CA ALA A 155 9.38 10.52 -1.67
C ALA A 155 9.41 9.28 -2.58
N PHE A 156 9.93 9.41 -3.81
CA PHE A 156 10.06 8.28 -4.73
C PHE A 156 10.98 7.19 -4.15
N SER A 157 12.16 7.57 -3.66
CA SER A 157 13.14 6.61 -3.13
C SER A 157 12.58 5.85 -1.93
N PHE A 158 11.91 6.56 -1.02
CA PHE A 158 11.29 5.94 0.15
C PHE A 158 10.19 4.95 -0.25
N THR A 159 9.25 5.38 -1.11
CA THR A 159 8.14 4.51 -1.52
C THR A 159 8.61 3.36 -2.39
N TYR A 160 9.62 3.57 -3.24
CA TYR A 160 10.25 2.50 -4.02
C TYR A 160 10.91 1.46 -3.11
N TRP A 161 11.64 1.91 -2.08
CA TRP A 161 12.23 0.99 -1.11
C TRP A 161 11.18 0.16 -0.38
N VAL A 162 10.09 0.78 0.09
CA VAL A 162 8.99 0.09 0.77
C VAL A 162 8.31 -0.92 -0.17
N ALA A 163 8.03 -0.52 -1.41
CA ALA A 163 7.34 -1.38 -2.38
C ALA A 163 8.16 -2.59 -2.81
N ASN A 164 9.50 -2.43 -2.87
CA ASN A 164 10.40 -3.47 -3.36
C ASN A 164 11.16 -4.19 -2.24
N PHE A 165 10.79 -3.95 -0.99
CA PHE A 165 11.47 -4.61 0.13
C PHE A 165 11.37 -6.14 0.01
N ASN A 166 10.20 -6.67 -0.26
CA ASN A 166 9.97 -8.10 -0.43
C ASN A 166 10.60 -8.65 -1.73
N ASN A 167 10.62 -7.86 -2.81
CA ASN A 167 11.26 -8.24 -4.09
C ASN A 167 12.78 -8.42 -3.97
N ARG A 168 13.40 -7.94 -2.89
CA ARG A 168 14.82 -8.18 -2.57
C ARG A 168 15.03 -9.50 -1.85
N LEU A 169 13.98 -10.09 -1.33
CA LEU A 169 13.96 -11.32 -0.56
C LEU A 169 12.94 -12.33 -1.14
N PRO A 170 12.79 -12.43 -2.50
CA PRO A 170 11.88 -13.40 -3.07
C PRO A 170 12.33 -14.81 -2.70
N THR A 171 11.36 -15.69 -2.45
CA THR A 171 11.61 -17.10 -2.17
C THR A 171 11.03 -17.98 -3.29
N GLU A 172 11.59 -19.16 -3.46
CA GLU A 172 11.11 -20.11 -4.47
C GLU A 172 9.70 -20.63 -4.16
N ILE A 173 9.24 -20.46 -2.91
CA ILE A 173 7.94 -20.92 -2.45
C ILE A 173 6.85 -19.84 -2.52
N ASP A 174 7.16 -18.61 -2.90
CA ASP A 174 6.15 -17.56 -3.02
C ASP A 174 5.00 -18.00 -3.93
N GLY A 175 3.77 -17.73 -3.49
CA GLY A 175 2.55 -18.09 -4.24
C GLY A 175 1.52 -18.84 -3.40
N THR A 176 0.58 -19.49 -4.12
CA THR A 176 -0.56 -20.20 -3.54
C THR A 176 -0.35 -21.69 -3.63
N TRP A 177 -0.56 -22.36 -2.51
CA TRP A 177 -0.42 -23.80 -2.34
C TRP A 177 -1.70 -24.39 -1.78
N GLU A 178 -2.11 -25.57 -2.24
CA GLU A 178 -3.20 -26.35 -1.65
C GLU A 178 -2.66 -27.52 -0.85
N VAL A 179 -3.39 -27.92 0.19
CA VAL A 179 -3.06 -29.12 0.96
C VAL A 179 -3.53 -30.36 0.20
N LEU A 180 -2.61 -31.29 -0.05
CA LEU A 180 -2.88 -32.54 -0.77
C LEU A 180 -3.12 -33.70 0.21
N GLY A 181 -4.11 -34.55 -0.09
CA GLY A 181 -4.38 -35.77 0.68
C GLY A 181 -5.33 -35.59 1.87
N GLU A 182 -5.40 -36.61 2.75
CA GLU A 182 -6.18 -36.51 4.00
C GLU A 182 -5.55 -35.48 4.93
N GLN A 183 -6.34 -34.47 5.29
CA GLN A 183 -5.89 -33.36 6.07
C GLN A 183 -5.73 -33.78 7.53
N THR A 184 -4.53 -33.63 8.05
CA THR A 184 -4.24 -33.84 9.48
C THR A 184 -4.53 -32.57 10.29
N GLU A 185 -4.54 -31.42 9.64
CA GLU A 185 -4.98 -30.12 10.16
C GLU A 185 -6.09 -29.54 9.28
N ASN A 186 -6.94 -28.70 9.87
CA ASN A 186 -8.06 -28.02 9.21
C ASN A 186 -7.60 -26.91 8.26
N ILE A 187 -6.53 -27.12 7.47
CA ILE A 187 -5.94 -26.16 6.53
C ILE A 187 -6.23 -26.62 5.11
N SER A 188 -6.86 -25.76 4.33
CA SER A 188 -7.14 -25.99 2.91
C SER A 188 -6.06 -25.42 1.98
N HIS A 189 -5.58 -24.21 2.29
CA HIS A 189 -4.60 -23.50 1.46
C HIS A 189 -3.53 -22.81 2.30
N VAL A 190 -2.35 -22.64 1.71
CA VAL A 190 -1.23 -21.91 2.27
C VAL A 190 -0.76 -20.87 1.25
N PHE A 191 -0.65 -19.61 1.66
CA PHE A 191 -0.24 -18.50 0.82
C PHE A 191 1.09 -17.93 1.34
N PHE A 192 2.18 -18.14 0.60
CA PHE A 192 3.44 -17.44 0.88
C PHE A 192 3.40 -16.10 0.16
N GLU A 193 3.21 -15.01 0.92
CA GLU A 193 2.83 -13.70 0.41
C GLU A 193 4.01 -12.94 -0.20
N ARG A 194 3.98 -12.71 -1.51
CA ARG A 194 5.01 -11.94 -2.24
C ARG A 194 5.07 -10.47 -1.83
N ASN A 195 3.94 -9.90 -1.42
CA ASN A 195 3.78 -8.47 -1.16
C ASN A 195 3.89 -8.11 0.32
N ARG A 196 4.22 -9.07 1.17
CA ARG A 196 4.41 -8.90 2.61
C ARG A 196 5.60 -9.72 3.07
N ALA A 197 6.64 -9.04 3.56
CA ALA A 197 7.87 -9.68 4.00
C ALA A 197 7.59 -10.75 5.07
N PHE A 198 8.07 -11.96 4.81
CA PHE A 198 8.01 -13.09 5.74
C PHE A 198 6.60 -13.50 6.16
N GLN A 199 5.56 -13.12 5.43
CA GLN A 199 4.19 -13.50 5.75
C GLN A 199 3.78 -14.77 5.02
N VAL A 200 3.29 -15.74 5.77
CA VAL A 200 2.53 -16.87 5.26
C VAL A 200 1.14 -16.85 5.88
N VAL A 201 0.12 -17.10 5.06
CA VAL A 201 -1.28 -17.11 5.50
C VAL A 201 -1.81 -18.52 5.32
N PHE A 202 -2.37 -19.10 6.38
CA PHE A 202 -3.11 -20.35 6.31
C PHE A 202 -4.60 -20.05 6.20
N ARG A 203 -5.24 -20.73 5.28
CA ARG A 203 -6.69 -20.70 5.10
C ARG A 203 -7.26 -22.05 5.57
N ASP A 204 -8.10 -21.97 6.57
CA ASP A 204 -8.79 -23.15 7.09
C ASP A 204 -9.92 -23.60 6.16
N GLU A 205 -10.49 -24.81 6.37
CA GLU A 205 -11.62 -25.33 5.59
C GLU A 205 -12.87 -24.48 5.71
N ASP A 206 -13.09 -23.82 6.85
CA ASP A 206 -14.19 -22.90 7.09
C ASP A 206 -13.95 -21.50 6.49
N GLY A 207 -12.80 -21.29 5.81
CA GLY A 207 -12.40 -20.05 5.17
C GLY A 207 -11.69 -19.05 6.10
N ALA A 208 -11.48 -19.35 7.37
CA ALA A 208 -10.75 -18.50 8.29
C ALA A 208 -9.28 -18.33 7.85
N LEU A 209 -8.73 -17.10 8.00
CA LEU A 209 -7.35 -16.77 7.61
C LEU A 209 -6.50 -16.54 8.85
N ARG A 210 -5.39 -17.26 8.96
CA ARG A 210 -4.41 -17.14 10.06
C ARG A 210 -3.08 -16.64 9.51
N ASN A 211 -2.55 -15.56 10.08
CA ASN A 211 -1.30 -14.93 9.64
C ASN A 211 -0.12 -15.44 10.48
N HIS A 212 0.90 -15.91 9.81
CA HIS A 212 2.10 -16.47 10.41
C HIS A 212 3.37 -15.85 9.82
N HIS A 213 4.50 -16.02 10.50
CA HIS A 213 5.81 -15.64 9.98
C HIS A 213 6.50 -16.86 9.38
N PHE A 214 7.15 -16.70 8.23
CA PHE A 214 8.01 -17.77 7.68
C PHE A 214 9.40 -17.26 7.35
N GLU A 215 10.37 -18.16 7.40
CA GLU A 215 11.71 -17.96 6.85
C GLU A 215 12.10 -19.21 6.06
N MET A 216 12.88 -19.00 5.00
CA MET A 216 13.41 -20.07 4.17
C MET A 216 14.94 -19.99 4.11
N ASP A 217 15.60 -21.12 4.31
CA ASP A 217 17.04 -21.25 4.22
C ASP A 217 17.40 -22.56 3.51
N GLY A 218 17.99 -22.46 2.32
CA GLY A 218 18.44 -23.62 1.54
C GLY A 218 17.37 -24.68 1.26
N GLY A 219 16.13 -24.27 1.02
CA GLY A 219 14.98 -25.15 0.79
C GLY A 219 14.23 -25.56 2.07
N ARG A 220 14.80 -25.33 3.23
CA ARG A 220 14.15 -25.57 4.53
C ARG A 220 13.27 -24.39 4.91
N ILE A 221 12.03 -24.67 5.29
CA ILE A 221 11.00 -23.70 5.65
C ILE A 221 10.76 -23.80 7.16
N ARG A 222 10.69 -22.67 7.83
CA ARG A 222 10.26 -22.57 9.22
C ARG A 222 9.13 -21.59 9.34
N ILE A 223 8.08 -21.94 10.08
CA ILE A 223 6.87 -21.14 10.26
C ILE A 223 6.64 -20.94 11.76
N TRP A 224 6.39 -19.68 12.15
CA TRP A 224 6.12 -19.28 13.52
C TRP A 224 4.69 -18.75 13.66
N GLN A 225 4.16 -18.80 14.87
CA GLN A 225 2.77 -18.46 15.17
C GLN A 225 2.39 -17.02 14.82
N GLU A 226 3.31 -16.07 15.03
CA GLU A 226 3.00 -14.65 14.89
C GLU A 226 3.84 -14.01 13.77
N TRP A 227 3.17 -13.26 12.90
CA TRP A 227 3.88 -12.52 11.87
C TRP A 227 4.75 -11.41 12.47
N LEU A 228 6.01 -11.29 12.03
CA LEU A 228 7.09 -10.40 12.45
C LEU A 228 7.62 -10.65 13.87
N SER A 229 6.78 -10.79 14.88
CA SER A 229 7.19 -11.08 16.27
C SER A 229 7.66 -12.52 16.45
N LYS A 230 7.30 -13.42 15.51
CA LYS A 230 7.55 -14.86 15.46
C LYS A 230 6.73 -15.65 16.48
N GLY A 231 6.93 -15.45 17.79
CA GLY A 231 6.36 -16.31 18.82
C GLY A 231 6.97 -17.72 18.79
N ASP A 232 6.15 -18.73 19.13
CA ASP A 232 6.60 -20.13 19.12
C ASP A 232 6.67 -20.69 17.69
N LEU A 233 7.54 -21.68 17.48
CA LEU A 233 7.62 -22.41 16.23
C LEU A 233 6.32 -23.19 16.01
N LEU A 234 5.70 -23.02 14.85
CA LEU A 234 4.46 -23.70 14.48
C LEU A 234 4.71 -24.92 13.62
N ALA A 235 5.53 -24.78 12.57
CA ALA A 235 5.85 -25.86 11.65
C ALA A 235 7.26 -25.71 11.05
N GLU A 236 7.82 -26.83 10.66
CA GLU A 236 9.02 -26.91 9.80
C GLU A 236 8.70 -27.72 8.57
N GLY A 237 9.39 -27.44 7.46
CA GLY A 237 9.19 -28.20 6.22
C GLY A 237 10.32 -28.03 5.25
N ASP A 238 10.22 -28.79 4.18
CA ASP A 238 11.22 -28.81 3.12
C ASP A 238 10.53 -28.71 1.75
N LEU A 239 11.15 -27.95 0.85
CA LEU A 239 10.79 -27.91 -0.56
C LEU A 239 11.37 -29.18 -1.23
N VAL A 240 10.53 -30.19 -1.44
CA VAL A 240 10.95 -31.49 -1.96
C VAL A 240 11.08 -31.50 -3.48
N GLY A 241 10.43 -30.57 -4.14
CA GLY A 241 10.46 -30.37 -5.58
C GLY A 241 9.93 -28.98 -5.96
N PRO A 242 9.91 -28.59 -7.23
CA PRO A 242 9.50 -27.24 -7.64
C PRO A 242 8.06 -26.90 -7.24
N ASP A 243 7.22 -27.93 -7.07
CA ASP A 243 5.79 -27.75 -6.83
C ASP A 243 5.27 -28.57 -5.63
N VAL A 244 6.16 -29.05 -4.75
CA VAL A 244 5.80 -29.85 -3.56
C VAL A 244 6.56 -29.37 -2.33
N ILE A 245 5.82 -29.05 -1.26
CA ILE A 245 6.35 -28.75 0.08
C ILE A 245 5.81 -29.80 1.05
N GLU A 246 6.67 -30.34 1.91
CA GLU A 246 6.28 -31.15 3.05
C GLU A 246 6.42 -30.34 4.33
N LEU A 247 5.33 -30.15 5.07
CA LEU A 247 5.30 -29.47 6.37
C LEU A 247 5.09 -30.48 7.49
N ARG A 248 5.77 -30.25 8.63
CA ARG A 248 5.60 -30.97 9.89
C ARG A 248 5.32 -29.96 10.98
N PHE A 249 4.15 -30.06 11.60
CA PHE A 249 3.75 -29.19 12.68
C PHE A 249 4.32 -29.67 14.02
N THR A 250 4.46 -28.76 14.96
CA THR A 250 5.03 -29.06 16.29
C THR A 250 4.15 -29.96 17.14
N ASP A 251 2.87 -30.08 16.85
CA ASP A 251 1.91 -31.04 17.46
C ASP A 251 2.01 -32.43 16.88
N GLY A 252 2.83 -32.64 15.85
CA GLY A 252 3.04 -33.93 15.17
C GLY A 252 2.22 -34.11 13.90
N ALA A 253 1.35 -33.18 13.54
CA ALA A 253 0.63 -33.19 12.27
C ALA A 253 1.57 -33.00 11.07
N GLN A 254 1.18 -33.48 9.91
CA GLN A 254 1.92 -33.34 8.67
C GLN A 254 0.99 -32.90 7.54
N ALA A 255 1.50 -32.07 6.64
CA ALA A 255 0.79 -31.64 5.45
C ALA A 255 1.72 -31.65 4.23
N THR A 256 1.23 -32.19 3.11
CA THR A 256 1.88 -32.05 1.81
C THR A 256 1.17 -30.96 1.02
N LEU A 257 1.91 -29.99 0.55
CA LEU A 257 1.38 -28.87 -0.22
C LEU A 257 1.74 -29.04 -1.70
N GLY A 258 0.75 -28.86 -2.57
CA GLY A 258 0.92 -28.75 -4.02
C GLY A 258 0.76 -27.32 -4.50
N ARG A 259 1.60 -26.88 -5.42
CA ARG A 259 1.55 -25.51 -5.94
C ARG A 259 0.34 -25.33 -6.87
N LEU A 260 -0.54 -24.39 -6.55
CA LEU A 260 -1.65 -23.98 -7.44
C LEU A 260 -1.22 -22.86 -8.40
N PHE A 261 -0.57 -21.84 -7.86
CA PHE A 261 -0.10 -20.70 -8.64
C PHE A 261 1.31 -20.30 -8.16
N GLY A 262 2.24 -20.25 -9.11
CA GLY A 262 3.59 -19.76 -8.89
C GLY A 262 3.65 -18.22 -8.82
N PRO A 263 4.83 -17.64 -8.59
CA PRO A 263 5.02 -16.21 -8.62
C PRO A 263 4.56 -15.67 -9.98
N ARG A 264 3.54 -14.80 -9.96
CA ARG A 264 3.12 -14.08 -11.18
C ARG A 264 4.22 -13.09 -11.50
N SER A 265 4.84 -13.25 -12.66
CA SER A 265 5.86 -12.36 -13.24
C SER A 265 5.36 -10.92 -13.40
#